data_cb5e16d6cae74bcfc018daf765330d17
#
_entry.id   cb5e16d6cae74bcfc018daf765330d17
#
_cell.length_a   1.000
_cell.length_b   1.000
_cell.length_c   1.000
_cell.angle_alpha   90.00
_cell.angle_beta   90.00
_cell.angle_gamma   90.00
#
_symmetry.space_group_name_H-M   'P 1'
#
loop_
_entity.id
_entity.type
_entity.pdbx_description
1 polymer ?
#
loop_
_entity_poly.entity_id
_entity_poly.type
_entity_poly.pdbx_seq_one_letter_code
_entity_poly.pdbx_strand_id
1 'polypeptide(L)'
;MLELRPSCERCGKPLPPNAPDAMICSYECTFCEACALSALCNVCPNCGGNFQHRPIRPCAMLAKHPASAQQHAPRVDEPAHAAFLERYRATPPGER
;
A
#
# COMPACT_ATOMS: atom_id res chain seq x y z
N MET A 1 -4.36 4.91 14.70
CA MET A 1 -3.96 5.97 13.76
C MET A 1 -3.25 5.35 12.58
N LEU A 2 -3.47 5.86 11.39
CA LEU A 2 -2.86 5.36 10.16
C LEU A 2 -1.33 5.39 10.25
N GLU A 3 -0.69 4.27 9.93
CA GLU A 3 0.76 4.17 9.87
C GLU A 3 1.26 4.72 8.52
N LEU A 4 2.15 5.70 8.58
CA LEU A 4 2.78 6.24 7.38
C LEU A 4 4.09 5.48 7.12
N ARG A 5 4.01 4.38 6.41
CA ARG A 5 5.17 3.56 6.08
C ARG A 5 6.07 4.28 5.08
N PRO A 6 7.40 4.24 5.26
CA PRO A 6 8.31 5.13 4.54
C PRO A 6 8.65 4.71 3.12
N SER A 7 8.24 3.54 2.66
CA SER A 7 8.62 3.07 1.33
C SER A 7 7.61 2.07 0.77
N CYS A 8 7.65 1.92 -0.56
CA CYS A 8 6.84 0.92 -1.26
C CYS A 8 7.30 -0.49 -0.86
N GLU A 9 6.36 -1.33 -0.46
CA GLU A 9 6.65 -2.69 -0.01
C GLU A 9 6.89 -3.67 -1.17
N ARG A 10 6.90 -3.18 -2.41
CA ARG A 10 7.26 -3.99 -3.58
C ARG A 10 8.57 -3.54 -4.22
N CYS A 11 8.70 -2.27 -4.57
CA CYS A 11 9.88 -1.77 -5.29
C CYS A 11 10.87 -0.99 -4.41
N GLY A 12 10.50 -0.67 -3.17
CA GLY A 12 11.36 0.06 -2.26
C GLY A 12 11.40 1.57 -2.48
N LYS A 13 10.60 2.11 -3.41
CA LYS A 13 10.56 3.54 -3.66
C LYS A 13 10.23 4.30 -2.37
N PRO A 14 11.01 5.36 -2.02
CA PRO A 14 10.67 6.18 -0.86
C PRO A 14 9.29 6.83 -1.02
N LEU A 15 8.48 6.74 0.02
CA LEU A 15 7.13 7.32 0.06
C LEU A 15 7.01 8.17 1.32
N PRO A 16 7.56 9.41 1.29
CA PRO A 16 7.46 10.31 2.44
C PRO A 16 5.99 10.63 2.77
N PRO A 17 5.71 11.23 3.94
CA PRO A 17 4.33 11.47 4.37
C PRO A 17 3.47 12.26 3.38
N ASN A 18 4.09 13.10 2.55
CA ASN A 18 3.39 13.89 1.55
C ASN A 18 3.43 13.28 0.13
N ALA A 19 3.84 12.03 -0.02
CA ALA A 19 3.92 11.40 -1.32
C ALA A 19 2.53 11.32 -1.96
N PRO A 20 2.32 11.91 -3.15
CA PRO A 20 1.02 11.89 -3.80
C PRO A 20 0.70 10.53 -4.44
N ASP A 21 1.72 9.69 -4.62
CA ASP A 21 1.60 8.38 -5.26
C ASP A 21 1.60 7.21 -4.26
N ALA A 22 1.53 7.48 -2.96
CA ALA A 22 1.41 6.41 -1.97
C ALA A 22 -0.02 5.88 -1.94
N MET A 23 -0.15 4.56 -2.04
CA MET A 23 -1.44 3.88 -1.95
C MET A 23 -1.41 2.83 -0.85
N ILE A 24 -2.56 2.61 -0.22
CA ILE A 24 -2.69 1.68 0.90
C ILE A 24 -3.92 0.78 0.72
N CYS A 25 -3.84 -0.42 1.27
CA CYS A 25 -5.01 -1.28 1.48
C CYS A 25 -5.62 -1.00 2.86
N SER A 26 -6.67 -1.73 3.24
CA SER A 26 -7.32 -1.52 4.54
C SER A 26 -6.47 -1.94 5.74
N TYR A 27 -5.41 -2.70 5.51
CA TYR A 27 -4.42 -3.07 6.53
C TYR A 27 -3.19 -2.17 6.49
N GLU A 28 -3.25 -1.06 5.74
CA GLU A 28 -2.17 -0.08 5.61
C GLU A 28 -0.90 -0.60 4.91
N CYS A 29 -0.97 -1.74 4.25
CA CYS A 29 0.11 -2.17 3.35
C CYS A 29 0.31 -1.11 2.29
N THR A 30 1.54 -0.63 2.12
CA THR A 30 1.84 0.58 1.35
C THR A 30 2.63 0.26 0.09
N PHE A 31 2.15 0.78 -1.03
CA PHE A 31 2.78 0.60 -2.34
C PHE A 31 2.72 1.92 -3.10
N CYS A 32 3.65 2.14 -4.03
CA CYS A 32 3.52 3.26 -4.93
C CYS A 32 2.41 2.97 -5.96
N GLU A 33 1.85 4.03 -6.56
CA GLU A 33 0.74 3.89 -7.50
C GLU A 33 1.04 2.93 -8.64
N ALA A 34 2.24 3.01 -9.22
CA ALA A 34 2.64 2.12 -10.30
C ALA A 34 2.62 0.65 -9.87
N CYS A 35 3.13 0.34 -8.68
CA CYS A 35 3.07 -1.03 -8.17
C CYS A 35 1.63 -1.45 -7.85
N ALA A 36 0.88 -0.60 -7.15
CA ALA A 36 -0.47 -0.94 -6.71
C ALA A 36 -1.43 -1.21 -7.87
N LEU A 37 -1.42 -0.35 -8.88
CA LEU A 37 -2.40 -0.41 -9.97
C LEU A 37 -1.94 -1.23 -11.16
N SER A 38 -0.65 -1.18 -11.53
CA SER A 38 -0.14 -1.90 -12.69
C SER A 38 0.37 -3.29 -12.32
N ALA A 39 1.40 -3.37 -11.47
CA ALA A 39 2.02 -4.65 -11.14
C ALA A 39 1.11 -5.55 -10.29
N LEU A 40 0.39 -4.97 -9.33
CA LEU A 40 -0.48 -5.73 -8.42
C LEU A 40 -1.94 -5.75 -8.88
N CYS A 41 -2.28 -5.03 -9.94
CA CYS A 41 -3.64 -5.00 -10.51
C CYS A 41 -4.71 -4.66 -9.47
N ASN A 42 -4.42 -3.75 -8.56
CA ASN A 42 -5.33 -3.31 -7.50
C ASN A 42 -5.78 -4.45 -6.57
N VAL A 43 -4.92 -5.45 -6.38
CA VAL A 43 -5.14 -6.56 -5.45
C VAL A 43 -3.96 -6.66 -4.52
N CYS A 44 -4.20 -6.41 -3.22
CA CYS A 44 -3.14 -6.45 -2.21
C CYS A 44 -2.57 -7.87 -2.08
N PRO A 45 -1.25 -8.06 -2.16
CA PRO A 45 -0.65 -9.38 -2.05
C PRO A 45 -0.77 -9.99 -0.65
N ASN A 46 -1.10 -9.18 0.36
CA ASN A 46 -1.19 -9.64 1.74
C ASN A 46 -2.61 -9.93 2.19
N CYS A 47 -3.60 -9.19 1.69
CA CYS A 47 -4.98 -9.34 2.14
C CYS A 47 -6.01 -9.52 1.01
N GLY A 48 -5.61 -9.31 -0.24
CA GLY A 48 -6.52 -9.39 -1.37
C GLY A 48 -7.42 -8.18 -1.56
N GLY A 49 -7.29 -7.16 -0.71
CA GLY A 49 -8.11 -5.95 -0.80
C GLY A 49 -7.65 -5.00 -1.90
N ASN A 50 -8.45 -3.97 -2.15
CA ASN A 50 -8.11 -2.92 -3.11
C ASN A 50 -7.22 -1.85 -2.47
N PHE A 51 -6.73 -0.94 -3.31
CA PHE A 51 -5.91 0.18 -2.86
C PHE A 51 -6.64 1.50 -3.07
N GLN A 52 -6.33 2.47 -2.19
CA GLN A 52 -6.73 3.86 -2.31
C GLN A 52 -5.51 4.74 -2.04
N HIS A 53 -5.52 5.98 -2.52
CA HIS A 53 -4.45 6.91 -2.21
C HIS A 53 -4.39 7.16 -0.70
N ARG A 54 -3.17 7.16 -0.17
CA ARG A 54 -2.94 7.37 1.25
C ARG A 54 -3.20 8.83 1.61
N PRO A 55 -4.01 9.11 2.64
CA PRO A 55 -4.18 10.48 3.12
C PRO A 55 -2.84 11.10 3.51
N ILE A 56 -2.68 12.37 3.22
CA ILE A 56 -1.47 13.12 3.55
C ILE A 56 -1.68 13.76 4.92
N ARG A 57 -0.77 13.46 5.86
CA ARG A 57 -0.83 14.06 7.20
C ARG A 57 -0.34 15.49 7.13
N PRO A 58 -1.08 16.49 7.68
CA PRO A 58 -0.62 17.88 7.69
C PRO A 58 0.76 18.01 8.33
N CYS A 59 1.61 18.86 7.75
CA CYS A 59 2.96 19.09 8.30
C CYS A 59 2.94 19.47 9.77
N ALA A 60 1.96 20.26 10.19
CA ALA A 60 1.81 20.67 11.60
C ALA A 60 1.61 19.46 12.53
N MET A 61 1.06 18.38 12.03
CA MET A 61 0.80 17.18 12.84
C MET A 61 1.96 16.20 12.83
N LEU A 62 2.89 16.32 11.88
CA LEU A 62 4.02 15.40 11.78
C LEU A 62 5.00 15.54 12.94
N ALA A 63 5.06 16.71 13.58
CA ALA A 63 5.91 16.91 14.76
C ALA A 63 5.44 16.04 15.93
N LYS A 64 4.13 15.91 16.10
CA LYS A 64 3.51 15.12 17.16
C LYS A 64 3.32 13.66 16.76
N HIS A 65 3.00 13.43 15.51
CA HIS A 65 2.72 12.09 14.95
C HIS A 65 3.54 11.89 13.68
N PRO A 66 4.85 11.59 13.81
CA PRO A 66 5.74 11.43 12.66
C PRO A 66 5.42 10.18 11.85
N ALA A 67 6.04 10.09 10.67
CA ALA A 67 6.00 8.88 9.86
C ALA A 67 6.62 7.71 10.64
N SER A 68 6.21 6.49 10.26
CA SER A 68 6.77 5.29 10.85
C SER A 68 8.27 5.20 10.58
N ALA A 69 9.04 4.86 11.60
CA ALA A 69 10.46 4.58 11.46
C ALA A 69 10.72 3.10 11.12
N GLN A 70 9.67 2.29 11.19
CA GLN A 70 9.79 0.86 10.91
C GLN A 70 9.90 0.64 9.41
N GLN A 71 10.98 -0.04 8.98
CA GLN A 71 11.19 -0.40 7.60
C GLN A 71 10.48 -1.73 7.30
N HIS A 72 9.70 -1.75 6.24
CA HIS A 72 9.13 -2.96 5.70
C HIS A 72 9.96 -3.34 4.47
N ALA A 73 10.60 -4.50 4.49
CA ALA A 73 11.41 -4.95 3.36
C ALA A 73 10.57 -4.98 2.08
N PRO A 74 11.11 -4.50 0.94
CA PRO A 74 10.38 -4.53 -0.33
C PRO A 74 10.27 -5.98 -0.82
N ARG A 75 9.20 -6.63 -0.40
CA ARG A 75 8.99 -8.05 -0.64
C ARG A 75 7.52 -8.34 -0.87
N VAL A 76 7.24 -9.02 -1.97
CA VAL A 76 5.91 -9.51 -2.31
C VAL A 76 5.97 -11.03 -2.40
N ASP A 77 5.03 -11.70 -1.74
CA ASP A 77 4.82 -13.14 -1.92
C ASP A 77 4.09 -13.35 -3.25
N GLU A 78 4.85 -13.60 -4.30
CA GLU A 78 4.30 -13.73 -5.65
C GLU A 78 3.28 -14.86 -5.78
N PRO A 79 3.50 -16.07 -5.22
CA PRO A 79 2.48 -17.11 -5.24
C PRO A 79 1.19 -16.72 -4.55
N ALA A 80 1.27 -16.05 -3.39
CA ALA A 80 0.09 -15.59 -2.67
C ALA A 80 -0.65 -14.51 -3.47
N HIS A 81 0.09 -13.57 -4.08
CA HIS A 81 -0.51 -12.55 -4.93
C HIS A 81 -1.20 -13.16 -6.15
N ALA A 82 -0.57 -14.13 -6.80
CA ALA A 82 -1.16 -14.82 -7.95
C ALA A 82 -2.49 -15.49 -7.57
N ALA A 83 -2.55 -16.12 -6.39
CA ALA A 83 -3.78 -16.75 -5.90
C ALA A 83 -4.88 -15.72 -5.65
N PHE A 84 -4.54 -14.58 -5.04
CA PHE A 84 -5.50 -13.49 -4.84
C PHE A 84 -5.97 -12.88 -6.16
N LEU A 85 -5.07 -12.72 -7.13
CA LEU A 85 -5.43 -12.21 -8.46
C LEU A 85 -6.44 -13.10 -9.14
N GLU A 86 -6.17 -14.40 -9.17
CA GLU A 86 -7.07 -15.39 -9.77
C GLU A 86 -8.46 -15.29 -9.15
N ARG A 87 -8.52 -15.12 -7.83
CA ARG A 87 -9.78 -15.10 -7.10
C ARG A 87 -10.50 -13.76 -7.18
N TYR A 88 -9.78 -12.63 -7.16
CA TYR A 88 -10.38 -11.31 -6.92
C TYR A 88 -10.24 -10.30 -8.05
N ARG A 89 -9.42 -10.56 -9.07
CA ARG A 89 -9.15 -9.57 -10.13
C ARG A 89 -10.43 -9.02 -10.76
N ALA A 90 -11.40 -9.88 -11.02
CA ALA A 90 -12.66 -9.49 -11.64
C ALA A 90 -13.78 -9.24 -10.62
N THR A 91 -13.47 -9.30 -9.32
CA THR A 91 -14.45 -9.14 -8.26
C THR A 91 -14.39 -7.72 -7.71
N PRO A 92 -15.52 -6.99 -7.65
CA PRO A 92 -15.54 -5.68 -7.01
C PRO A 92 -15.03 -5.76 -5.57
N PRO A 93 -14.30 -4.74 -5.08
CA PRO A 93 -13.70 -4.77 -3.74
C PRO A 93 -14.67 -5.12 -2.62
N GLY A 94 -15.88 -4.61 -2.65
CA GLY A 94 -16.89 -4.87 -1.62
C GLY A 94 -17.43 -6.30 -1.61
N GLU A 95 -17.11 -7.09 -2.64
CA GLU A 95 -17.59 -8.48 -2.77
C GLU A 95 -16.45 -9.49 -2.65
N ARG A 96 -15.26 -9.03 -2.39
CA ARG A 96 -14.11 -9.90 -2.21
C ARG A 96 -14.15 -10.67 -0.90
#